data_1420eb52cfae5d2265ce54b8e22396b4
#
_entry.id   1420eb52cfae5d2265ce54b8e22396b4
#
_cell.length_a   1.000
_cell.length_b   1.000
_cell.length_c   1.000
_cell.angle_alpha   90.00
_cell.angle_beta   90.00
_cell.angle_gamma   90.00
#
_symmetry.space_group_name_H-M   'P 1'
#
loop_
_entity.id
_entity.type
_entity.pdbx_description
1 polymer ?
#
loop_
_entity_poly.entity_id
_entity_poly.type
_entity_poly.pdbx_seq_one_letter_code
_entity_poly.pdbx_strand_id
1 'polypeptide(L)'
;MSILKQIALTAVILALAAGGWYAYRTGLVSAFLFGDSPAAVASVAPAGAPPPAGSASGETGRPKGQAGNGGESGRGTASGGGGGPGHGGGPVLVVTAPVAIDSTGSEIRAIGTAAAAKAVTLYPQVTGVVTAVSFTAGMAVKEGQPVVALDSADQEVAVDRAKVDLDKANEAVDRAERLAKSGNVTAVALSDAQVAKRQAEIDVRSAELELGKRTIRAPFAGTIGLSDLSVGDLVNSSHAIATIDDMTTLTVAFQVPERAAAAVSVGQAVNATADALAGATIAGTISAVDSRVDPATRTLRLEAQFPNDGNVLKPGMAVTVSVSIPGEPRPTVPSLALQWDRQGSFVWKVDGDVVHRTPVAIVGRRSGIVTVAGGLKEGDAVVVEGVLRLREGVTVMRSDEGGPSTPAKAPAAEGSRPVSSTAADRPRG
;
A
#
# COMPACT_ATOMS: atom_id res chain seq x y z
N MET A 1 -13.12 34.38 52.02
CA MET A 1 -12.18 35.24 51.25
C MET A 1 -12.97 36.45 50.78
N SER A 2 -12.47 37.67 50.98
CA SER A 2 -13.23 38.88 50.61
C SER A 2 -13.35 39.01 49.09
N ILE A 3 -14.50 39.48 48.63
CA ILE A 3 -14.85 39.68 47.20
C ILE A 3 -13.74 40.47 46.46
N LEU A 4 -13.06 41.41 47.16
CA LEU A 4 -11.93 42.15 46.60
C LEU A 4 -10.74 41.24 46.19
N LYS A 5 -10.48 40.15 46.93
CA LYS A 5 -9.39 39.20 46.61
C LYS A 5 -9.72 38.31 45.41
N GLN A 6 -11.00 37.98 45.21
CA GLN A 6 -11.44 37.25 44.04
C GLN A 6 -11.37 38.09 42.76
N ILE A 7 -11.79 39.38 42.84
CA ILE A 7 -11.70 40.29 41.69
C ILE A 7 -10.22 40.55 41.32
N ALA A 8 -9.32 40.69 42.28
CA ALA A 8 -7.91 40.84 41.99
C ALA A 8 -7.29 39.58 41.34
N LEU A 9 -7.69 38.39 41.81
CA LEU A 9 -7.21 37.12 41.23
C LEU A 9 -7.69 36.93 39.79
N THR A 10 -8.95 37.22 39.49
CA THR A 10 -9.51 37.13 38.13
C THR A 10 -8.88 38.17 37.19
N ALA A 11 -8.57 39.36 37.65
CA ALA A 11 -7.90 40.39 36.85
C ALA A 11 -6.47 39.96 36.46
N VAL A 12 -5.74 39.32 37.40
CA VAL A 12 -4.39 38.79 37.13
C VAL A 12 -4.41 37.63 36.12
N ILE A 13 -5.38 36.72 36.23
CA ILE A 13 -5.55 35.60 35.28
C ILE A 13 -5.88 36.12 33.88
N LEU A 14 -6.75 37.11 33.76
CA LEU A 14 -7.09 37.75 32.48
C LEU A 14 -5.89 38.49 31.87
N ALA A 15 -5.08 39.15 32.65
CA ALA A 15 -3.87 39.83 32.18
C ALA A 15 -2.81 38.83 31.68
N LEU A 16 -2.65 37.69 32.37
CA LEU A 16 -1.74 36.63 31.95
C LEU A 16 -2.24 35.94 30.66
N ALA A 17 -3.54 35.70 30.52
CA ALA A 17 -4.13 35.13 29.31
C ALA A 17 -3.99 36.08 28.11
N ALA A 18 -4.22 37.38 28.29
CA ALA A 18 -4.06 38.39 27.25
C ALA A 18 -2.57 38.54 26.82
N GLY A 19 -1.64 38.54 27.81
CA GLY A 19 -0.19 38.58 27.56
C GLY A 19 0.31 37.34 26.81
N GLY A 20 -0.17 36.16 27.19
CA GLY A 20 0.15 34.90 26.51
C GLY A 20 -0.38 34.85 25.06
N TRP A 21 -1.63 35.34 24.84
CA TRP A 21 -2.20 35.44 23.52
C TRP A 21 -1.48 36.44 22.60
N TYR A 22 -1.04 37.58 23.18
CA TYR A 22 -0.25 38.57 22.44
C TYR A 22 1.13 38.06 22.08
N ALA A 23 1.83 37.37 22.98
CA ALA A 23 3.11 36.73 22.73
C ALA A 23 3.03 35.61 21.65
N TYR A 24 1.94 34.85 21.65
CA TYR A 24 1.66 33.85 20.61
C TYR A 24 1.44 34.49 19.26
N ARG A 25 0.65 35.57 19.17
CA ARG A 25 0.33 36.28 17.92
C ARG A 25 1.54 37.05 17.32
N THR A 26 2.47 37.48 18.14
CA THR A 26 3.70 38.20 17.71
C THR A 26 4.87 37.27 17.40
N GLY A 27 4.71 35.93 17.55
CA GLY A 27 5.74 34.95 17.24
C GLY A 27 6.91 34.91 18.23
N LEU A 28 6.83 35.63 19.33
CA LEU A 28 7.89 35.68 20.35
C LEU A 28 8.09 34.34 21.11
N VAL A 29 7.07 33.48 21.11
CA VAL A 29 7.13 32.17 21.77
C VAL A 29 7.91 31.13 20.96
N SER A 30 7.93 31.22 19.66
CA SER A 30 8.66 30.30 18.79
C SER A 30 10.18 30.50 18.85
N ALA A 31 10.63 31.69 19.17
CA ALA A 31 12.07 32.00 19.27
C ALA A 31 12.70 31.51 20.63
N PHE A 32 11.89 31.23 21.65
CA PHE A 32 12.39 30.85 22.98
C PHE A 32 12.37 29.35 23.27
N LEU A 33 11.53 28.56 22.52
CA LEU A 33 11.38 27.11 22.74
C LEU A 33 12.10 26.24 21.69
N PHE A 34 12.50 26.83 20.57
CA PHE A 34 13.30 26.14 19.57
C PHE A 34 14.50 27.03 19.28
N GLY A 35 15.60 26.79 20.00
CA GLY A 35 16.87 27.46 19.78
C GLY A 35 17.41 27.09 18.37
N ASP A 36 17.08 27.91 17.37
CA ASP A 36 17.69 27.84 16.05
C ASP A 36 19.00 28.62 16.09
N SER A 37 20.10 27.88 16.06
CA SER A 37 21.41 28.44 15.73
C SER A 37 21.41 28.81 14.25
N PRO A 38 21.75 30.05 13.85
CA PRO A 38 21.89 30.39 12.45
C PRO A 38 23.16 29.72 11.90
N ALA A 39 22.99 28.59 11.21
CA ALA A 39 24.01 28.06 10.32
C ALA A 39 24.13 28.98 9.11
N ALA A 40 25.26 29.65 9.00
CA ALA A 40 25.65 30.45 7.83
C ALA A 40 25.70 29.52 6.60
N VAL A 41 24.69 29.56 5.77
CA VAL A 41 24.72 28.97 4.43
C VAL A 41 25.48 29.92 3.53
N ALA A 42 26.73 29.55 3.25
CA ALA A 42 27.51 30.15 2.18
C ALA A 42 26.79 29.87 0.85
N SER A 43 26.28 30.94 0.21
CA SER A 43 25.70 30.94 -1.10
C SER A 43 26.81 30.59 -2.12
N VAL A 44 26.84 29.38 -2.63
CA VAL A 44 27.58 28.99 -3.83
C VAL A 44 26.69 29.28 -5.02
N ALA A 45 27.01 30.34 -5.76
CA ALA A 45 26.41 30.65 -7.05
C ALA A 45 26.83 29.61 -8.10
N PRO A 46 25.92 29.06 -8.92
CA PRO A 46 26.30 28.28 -10.08
C PRO A 46 26.75 29.23 -11.21
N ALA A 47 27.98 29.06 -11.62
CA ALA A 47 28.52 29.70 -12.82
C ALA A 47 27.97 29.02 -14.08
N GLY A 48 27.53 29.82 -15.08
CA GLY A 48 27.40 29.38 -16.46
C GLY A 48 26.01 29.28 -17.04
N ALA A 49 25.39 30.42 -17.36
CA ALA A 49 24.39 30.49 -18.41
C ALA A 49 24.90 31.48 -19.50
N PRO A 50 24.85 31.13 -20.82
CA PRO A 50 25.23 32.04 -21.86
C PRO A 50 24.12 33.10 -22.07
N PRO A 51 24.51 34.35 -22.52
CA PRO A 51 23.55 35.42 -22.68
C PRO A 51 22.69 35.26 -23.95
N PRO A 52 21.47 35.83 -23.99
CA PRO A 52 20.62 35.81 -25.17
C PRO A 52 21.15 36.77 -26.22
N ALA A 53 21.20 36.30 -27.48
CA ALA A 53 21.54 37.09 -28.65
C ALA A 53 20.48 38.14 -28.91
N GLY A 54 20.91 39.40 -28.87
CA GLY A 54 20.14 40.57 -29.27
C GLY A 54 19.98 40.67 -30.79
N SER A 55 18.78 41.00 -31.19
CA SER A 55 18.40 41.44 -32.51
C SER A 55 19.08 42.79 -32.86
N ALA A 56 19.82 42.84 -33.98
CA ALA A 56 20.13 44.07 -34.65
C ALA A 56 20.03 43.89 -36.18
N SER A 57 19.11 44.59 -36.74
CA SER A 57 18.89 44.88 -38.16
C SER A 57 20.02 45.73 -38.75
N GLY A 58 20.31 45.54 -40.03
CA GLY A 58 21.20 46.40 -40.88
C GLY A 58 21.69 45.60 -42.06
N GLU A 59 21.06 45.66 -43.15
CA GLU A 59 21.11 46.41 -44.38
C GLU A 59 22.43 46.35 -45.14
N THR A 60 22.28 46.07 -46.48
CA THR A 60 23.07 46.38 -47.67
C THR A 60 24.35 45.60 -47.98
N GLY A 61 24.37 45.07 -49.21
CA GLY A 61 25.63 44.84 -49.93
C GLY A 61 25.64 43.72 -50.95
N ARG A 62 25.01 43.90 -52.11
CA ARG A 62 25.34 43.14 -53.33
C ARG A 62 26.66 43.73 -53.93
N PRO A 63 27.54 42.96 -54.59
CA PRO A 63 27.64 43.00 -56.02
C PRO A 63 27.88 41.62 -56.69
N LYS A 64 27.26 41.46 -57.74
CA LYS A 64 27.45 41.22 -59.15
C LYS A 64 28.88 40.83 -59.63
N GLY A 65 28.87 39.82 -60.52
CA GLY A 65 29.91 39.55 -61.53
C GLY A 65 30.27 38.07 -61.57
N GLN A 66 30.37 37.32 -62.60
CA GLN A 66 30.32 37.52 -64.04
C GLN A 66 30.59 36.16 -64.65
N ALA A 67 29.75 35.67 -65.50
CA ALA A 67 29.91 35.23 -66.87
C ALA A 67 31.19 34.46 -67.27
N GLY A 68 30.96 33.40 -68.04
CA GLY A 68 31.88 32.70 -68.92
C GLY A 68 31.45 31.29 -69.17
N ASN A 69 30.69 31.01 -70.13
CA ASN A 69 30.84 30.86 -71.56
C ASN A 69 31.49 29.50 -71.94
N GLY A 70 30.76 28.72 -72.76
CA GLY A 70 31.28 28.14 -73.96
C GLY A 70 31.30 26.61 -74.09
N GLY A 71 30.59 26.15 -75.15
CA GLY A 71 30.92 24.98 -75.92
C GLY A 71 29.90 23.85 -75.83
N GLU A 72 28.96 23.83 -76.60
CA GLU A 72 28.63 23.44 -77.97
C GLU A 72 29.07 22.06 -78.41
N SER A 73 27.99 21.32 -78.85
CA SER A 73 27.85 20.33 -79.91
C SER A 73 28.26 18.88 -79.67
N GLY A 74 27.29 18.05 -79.96
CA GLY A 74 27.45 16.65 -80.26
C GLY A 74 26.11 15.89 -80.45
N ARG A 75 25.52 16.10 -81.66
CA ARG A 75 24.47 15.23 -82.16
C ARG A 75 24.94 13.81 -82.27
N GLY A 76 24.09 12.89 -81.82
CA GLY A 76 24.20 11.46 -82.08
C GLY A 76 22.85 10.80 -81.99
N THR A 77 22.13 10.79 -83.09
CA THR A 77 20.97 9.95 -83.33
C THR A 77 21.41 8.50 -83.40
N ALA A 78 20.79 7.60 -82.59
CA ALA A 78 20.61 6.18 -82.91
C ALA A 78 19.36 5.63 -82.24
N SER A 79 18.42 5.34 -83.10
CA SER A 79 17.29 4.45 -82.98
C SER A 79 17.72 3.06 -82.52
N GLY A 80 16.98 2.47 -81.60
CA GLY A 80 17.14 1.07 -81.31
C GLY A 80 16.14 0.63 -80.26
N GLY A 81 15.12 -0.06 -80.71
CA GLY A 81 14.03 -0.65 -79.97
C GLY A 81 14.44 -1.67 -78.94
N GLY A 82 13.51 -2.09 -78.21
CA GLY A 82 13.58 -3.39 -77.55
C GLY A 82 13.21 -3.37 -76.09
N GLY A 83 12.03 -3.87 -75.85
CA GLY A 83 11.72 -4.75 -74.77
C GLY A 83 12.15 -4.37 -73.38
N GLY A 84 11.25 -3.82 -72.58
CA GLY A 84 11.39 -3.87 -71.12
C GLY A 84 11.43 -5.32 -70.66
N PRO A 85 12.48 -5.72 -69.90
CA PRO A 85 12.36 -6.97 -69.17
C PRO A 85 11.43 -6.73 -68.02
N GLY A 86 10.25 -7.36 -68.07
CA GLY A 86 9.44 -7.59 -66.89
C GLY A 86 10.32 -8.23 -65.82
N HIS A 87 10.57 -7.49 -64.75
CA HIS A 87 11.18 -8.06 -63.57
C HIS A 87 10.18 -9.05 -62.96
N GLY A 88 10.16 -10.27 -63.53
CA GLY A 88 9.66 -11.47 -62.84
C GLY A 88 10.61 -11.76 -61.70
N GLY A 89 10.52 -10.96 -60.61
CA GLY A 89 11.15 -11.31 -59.37
C GLY A 89 10.43 -12.54 -58.81
N GLY A 90 11.13 -13.69 -58.78
CA GLY A 90 10.62 -14.87 -58.09
C GLY A 90 10.20 -14.52 -56.66
N PRO A 91 9.37 -15.37 -56.05
CA PRO A 91 8.87 -15.11 -54.70
C PRO A 91 10.04 -14.88 -53.75
N VAL A 92 9.93 -13.85 -52.92
CA VAL A 92 10.97 -13.52 -51.95
C VAL A 92 10.85 -14.47 -50.76
N LEU A 93 11.94 -15.17 -50.43
CA LEU A 93 11.94 -16.04 -49.26
C LEU A 93 11.95 -15.19 -48.00
N VAL A 94 10.99 -15.43 -47.08
CA VAL A 94 10.81 -14.69 -45.81
C VAL A 94 10.60 -15.66 -44.65
N VAL A 95 11.09 -15.28 -43.48
CA VAL A 95 10.74 -15.94 -42.23
C VAL A 95 9.61 -15.13 -41.58
N THR A 96 8.55 -15.84 -41.17
CA THR A 96 7.39 -15.22 -40.53
C THR A 96 7.23 -15.68 -39.11
N ALA A 97 6.63 -14.83 -38.27
CA ALA A 97 6.21 -15.17 -36.91
C ALA A 97 4.72 -14.83 -36.75
N PRO A 98 3.97 -15.62 -36.00
CA PRO A 98 2.58 -15.32 -35.70
C PRO A 98 2.47 -14.13 -34.74
N VAL A 99 1.47 -13.29 -34.95
CA VAL A 99 1.05 -12.25 -33.98
C VAL A 99 0.34 -12.95 -32.85
N ALA A 100 0.81 -12.71 -31.62
CA ALA A 100 0.12 -13.15 -30.43
C ALA A 100 -0.62 -11.96 -29.78
N ILE A 101 -1.73 -12.22 -29.11
CA ILE A 101 -2.39 -11.22 -28.27
C ILE A 101 -1.84 -11.39 -26.86
N ASP A 102 -1.26 -10.34 -26.33
CA ASP A 102 -0.78 -10.30 -24.95
C ASP A 102 -1.55 -9.23 -24.17
N SER A 103 -2.09 -9.63 -23.03
CA SER A 103 -2.76 -8.77 -22.07
C SER A 103 -1.84 -8.39 -20.92
N THR A 104 -0.53 -8.31 -21.20
CA THR A 104 0.44 -7.99 -20.17
C THR A 104 0.11 -6.65 -19.52
N GLY A 105 -0.38 -6.75 -18.30
CA GLY A 105 -0.66 -5.61 -17.44
C GLY A 105 0.62 -4.96 -16.92
N SER A 106 0.45 -3.89 -16.18
CA SER A 106 1.50 -3.26 -15.40
C SER A 106 1.41 -3.72 -13.95
N GLU A 107 2.56 -3.92 -13.32
CA GLU A 107 2.67 -4.16 -11.89
C GLU A 107 3.09 -2.85 -11.22
N ILE A 108 2.34 -2.43 -10.21
CA ILE A 108 2.69 -1.32 -9.35
C ILE A 108 3.21 -1.89 -8.05
N ARG A 109 4.42 -1.50 -7.67
CA ARG A 109 5.01 -1.82 -6.38
C ARG A 109 4.98 -0.58 -5.50
N ALA A 110 4.45 -0.74 -4.30
CA ALA A 110 4.38 0.30 -3.29
C ALA A 110 4.85 -0.25 -1.95
N ILE A 111 5.54 0.58 -1.19
CA ILE A 111 5.92 0.24 0.18
C ILE A 111 4.82 0.74 1.09
N GLY A 112 4.35 -0.12 1.98
CA GLY A 112 3.37 0.19 3.00
C GLY A 112 3.86 -0.20 4.39
N THR A 113 3.09 0.20 5.39
CA THR A 113 3.33 -0.15 6.78
C THR A 113 2.22 -1.09 7.24
N ALA A 114 2.61 -2.22 7.82
CA ALA A 114 1.68 -3.17 8.40
C ALA A 114 1.16 -2.65 9.74
N ALA A 115 -0.13 -2.80 9.97
CA ALA A 115 -0.80 -2.52 11.24
C ALA A 115 -1.65 -3.72 11.64
N ALA A 116 -1.84 -3.94 12.93
CA ALA A 116 -2.76 -4.96 13.42
C ALA A 116 -4.20 -4.63 12.98
N ALA A 117 -5.02 -5.64 12.73
CA ALA A 117 -6.44 -5.43 12.40
C ALA A 117 -7.18 -4.70 13.53
N LYS A 118 -6.82 -5.01 14.77
CA LYS A 118 -7.28 -4.29 15.97
C LYS A 118 -6.08 -4.09 16.88
N ALA A 119 -5.90 -2.86 17.34
CA ALA A 119 -4.88 -2.50 18.32
C ALA A 119 -5.51 -1.62 19.38
N VAL A 120 -5.27 -1.90 20.66
CA VAL A 120 -5.73 -1.09 21.76
C VAL A 120 -4.67 -1.00 22.86
N THR A 121 -4.48 0.19 23.39
CA THR A 121 -3.70 0.39 24.61
C THR A 121 -4.67 0.36 25.80
N LEU A 122 -4.41 -0.52 26.76
CA LEU A 122 -5.20 -0.65 27.96
C LEU A 122 -4.83 0.45 28.95
N TYR A 123 -5.85 1.10 29.49
CA TYR A 123 -5.74 2.11 30.56
C TYR A 123 -6.67 1.70 31.70
N PRO A 124 -6.27 1.95 32.99
CA PRO A 124 -7.17 1.81 34.10
C PRO A 124 -8.31 2.83 34.01
N GLN A 125 -9.51 2.44 34.40
CA GLN A 125 -10.65 3.35 34.50
C GLN A 125 -10.66 4.14 35.80
N VAL A 126 -9.95 3.63 36.82
CA VAL A 126 -9.86 4.20 38.17
C VAL A 126 -8.42 4.13 38.66
N THR A 127 -8.09 5.01 39.57
CA THR A 127 -6.79 5.00 40.26
C THR A 127 -6.77 3.89 41.30
N GLY A 128 -5.67 3.12 41.38
CA GLY A 128 -5.49 2.09 42.37
C GLY A 128 -4.09 1.49 42.35
N VAL A 129 -3.77 0.71 43.38
CA VAL A 129 -2.51 -0.05 43.46
C VAL A 129 -2.69 -1.38 42.79
N VAL A 130 -1.71 -1.79 42.03
CA VAL A 130 -1.71 -3.11 41.33
C VAL A 130 -1.46 -4.21 42.33
N THR A 131 -2.41 -5.15 42.45
CA THR A 131 -2.30 -6.33 43.32
C THR A 131 -1.87 -7.57 42.57
N ALA A 132 -2.22 -7.67 41.28
CA ALA A 132 -1.80 -8.80 40.45
C ALA A 132 -1.66 -8.40 38.99
N VAL A 133 -0.62 -8.95 38.32
CA VAL A 133 -0.41 -8.88 36.87
C VAL A 133 -0.53 -10.32 36.33
N SER A 134 -1.55 -10.59 35.50
CA SER A 134 -1.92 -11.95 35.06
C SER A 134 -1.45 -12.24 33.64
N PHE A 135 -0.43 -11.58 33.13
CA PHE A 135 0.13 -11.77 31.80
C PHE A 135 1.65 -11.69 31.79
N THR A 136 2.24 -12.18 30.72
CA THR A 136 3.63 -11.96 30.32
C THR A 136 3.66 -11.35 28.93
N ALA A 137 4.69 -10.56 28.65
CA ALA A 137 4.87 -9.95 27.34
C ALA A 137 4.88 -11.03 26.22
N GLY A 138 4.16 -10.78 25.13
CA GLY A 138 4.01 -11.73 24.03
C GLY A 138 2.97 -12.83 24.24
N MET A 139 2.31 -12.87 25.41
CA MET A 139 1.26 -13.88 25.70
C MET A 139 -0.01 -13.60 24.87
N ALA A 140 -0.63 -14.67 24.37
CA ALA A 140 -1.96 -14.58 23.78
C ALA A 140 -3.02 -14.49 24.88
N VAL A 141 -3.94 -13.54 24.76
CA VAL A 141 -5.06 -13.33 25.67
C VAL A 141 -6.39 -13.50 24.94
N LYS A 142 -7.41 -13.92 25.69
CA LYS A 142 -8.78 -14.05 25.18
C LYS A 142 -9.61 -12.82 25.57
N GLU A 143 -10.67 -12.56 24.81
CA GLU A 143 -11.66 -11.54 25.17
C GLU A 143 -12.21 -11.78 26.58
N GLY A 144 -12.32 -10.70 27.38
CA GLY A 144 -12.79 -10.74 28.76
C GLY A 144 -11.77 -11.29 29.78
N GLN A 145 -10.62 -11.81 29.34
CA GLN A 145 -9.60 -12.34 30.24
C GLN A 145 -9.06 -11.21 31.14
N PRO A 146 -8.98 -11.43 32.49
CA PRO A 146 -8.36 -10.46 33.39
C PRO A 146 -6.87 -10.36 33.09
N VAL A 147 -6.39 -9.09 32.95
CA VAL A 147 -5.00 -8.74 32.64
C VAL A 147 -4.31 -8.20 33.89
N VAL A 148 -4.96 -7.26 34.56
CA VAL A 148 -4.45 -6.64 35.80
C VAL A 148 -5.57 -6.52 36.81
N ALA A 149 -5.28 -6.80 38.07
CA ALA A 149 -6.16 -6.55 39.19
C ALA A 149 -5.58 -5.38 40.04
N LEU A 150 -6.46 -4.47 40.40
CA LEU A 150 -6.18 -3.39 41.36
C LEU A 150 -6.73 -3.76 42.73
N ASP A 151 -6.28 -3.09 43.77
CA ASP A 151 -6.83 -3.21 45.11
C ASP A 151 -8.33 -2.94 45.09
N SER A 152 -9.11 -3.91 45.55
CA SER A 152 -10.59 -3.96 45.48
C SER A 152 -11.24 -4.10 46.87
N ALA A 153 -10.46 -4.17 47.96
CA ALA A 153 -10.96 -4.47 49.27
C ALA A 153 -12.15 -3.58 49.73
N ASP A 154 -12.05 -2.28 49.51
CA ASP A 154 -13.11 -1.33 49.89
C ASP A 154 -14.38 -1.53 49.03
N GLN A 155 -14.22 -1.89 47.72
CA GLN A 155 -15.33 -2.10 46.79
C GLN A 155 -16.04 -3.44 47.06
N GLU A 156 -15.31 -4.46 47.47
CA GLU A 156 -15.90 -5.76 47.87
C GLU A 156 -16.79 -5.58 49.09
N VAL A 157 -16.31 -4.83 50.11
CA VAL A 157 -17.11 -4.46 51.30
C VAL A 157 -18.34 -3.62 50.92
N ALA A 158 -18.20 -2.70 49.95
CA ALA A 158 -19.33 -1.90 49.49
C ALA A 158 -20.40 -2.76 48.79
N VAL A 159 -20.00 -3.71 47.96
CA VAL A 159 -20.91 -4.68 47.31
C VAL A 159 -21.64 -5.53 48.38
N ASP A 160 -20.91 -6.05 49.35
CA ASP A 160 -21.50 -6.87 50.42
C ASP A 160 -22.53 -6.07 51.26
N ARG A 161 -22.22 -4.81 51.57
CA ARG A 161 -23.13 -3.88 52.25
C ARG A 161 -24.41 -3.67 51.41
N ALA A 162 -24.27 -3.37 50.12
CA ALA A 162 -25.41 -3.13 49.24
C ALA A 162 -26.29 -4.39 49.13
N LYS A 163 -25.70 -5.60 49.10
CA LYS A 163 -26.42 -6.89 49.10
C LYS A 163 -27.21 -7.08 50.37
N VAL A 164 -26.66 -6.79 51.56
CA VAL A 164 -27.37 -6.85 52.85
C VAL A 164 -28.58 -5.91 52.86
N ASP A 165 -28.43 -4.71 52.31
CA ASP A 165 -29.54 -3.76 52.24
C ASP A 165 -30.63 -4.20 51.23
N LEU A 166 -30.24 -4.85 50.12
CA LEU A 166 -31.19 -5.50 49.21
C LEU A 166 -31.94 -6.64 49.89
N ASP A 167 -31.28 -7.49 50.68
CA ASP A 167 -31.91 -8.58 51.40
C ASP A 167 -32.96 -8.06 52.40
N LYS A 168 -32.64 -6.97 53.15
CA LYS A 168 -33.62 -6.30 54.00
C LYS A 168 -34.82 -5.75 53.23
N ALA A 169 -34.59 -5.19 52.06
CA ALA A 169 -35.65 -4.68 51.21
C ALA A 169 -36.53 -5.81 50.66
N ASN A 170 -35.93 -6.95 50.26
CA ASN A 170 -36.66 -8.16 49.87
C ASN A 170 -37.53 -8.66 50.97
N GLU A 171 -37.02 -8.82 52.21
CA GLU A 171 -37.81 -9.23 53.38
C GLU A 171 -38.97 -8.25 53.68
N ALA A 172 -38.77 -6.95 53.48
CA ALA A 172 -39.82 -5.93 53.65
C ALA A 172 -40.95 -6.11 52.62
N VAL A 173 -40.63 -6.38 51.36
CA VAL A 173 -41.60 -6.66 50.30
C VAL A 173 -42.38 -7.96 50.64
N ASP A 174 -41.70 -9.04 50.99
CA ASP A 174 -42.29 -10.33 51.35
C ASP A 174 -43.27 -10.18 52.53
N ARG A 175 -42.90 -9.36 53.51
CA ARG A 175 -43.75 -9.03 54.66
C ARG A 175 -44.97 -8.24 54.23
N ALA A 176 -44.78 -7.17 53.44
CA ALA A 176 -45.88 -6.37 52.95
C ALA A 176 -46.85 -7.15 52.07
N GLU A 177 -46.37 -8.07 51.22
CA GLU A 177 -47.19 -8.96 50.41
C GLU A 177 -48.02 -9.93 51.26
N ARG A 178 -47.47 -10.57 52.29
CA ARG A 178 -48.20 -11.43 53.22
C ARG A 178 -49.28 -10.64 53.93
N LEU A 179 -49.00 -9.43 54.39
CA LEU A 179 -49.97 -8.56 55.08
C LEU A 179 -51.06 -8.03 54.11
N ALA A 180 -50.71 -7.76 52.86
CA ALA A 180 -51.69 -7.33 51.84
C ALA A 180 -52.70 -8.47 51.53
N LYS A 181 -52.24 -9.73 51.44
CA LYS A 181 -53.10 -10.91 51.27
C LYS A 181 -54.11 -11.10 52.42
N SER A 182 -53.73 -10.69 53.65
CA SER A 182 -54.59 -10.73 54.82
C SER A 182 -55.45 -9.44 55.01
N GLY A 183 -55.39 -8.48 54.10
CA GLY A 183 -56.14 -7.24 54.19
C GLY A 183 -55.60 -6.19 55.20
N ASN A 184 -54.42 -6.42 55.76
CA ASN A 184 -53.87 -5.67 56.89
C ASN A 184 -52.85 -4.58 56.49
N VAL A 185 -52.63 -4.35 55.15
CA VAL A 185 -51.69 -3.36 54.63
C VAL A 185 -52.32 -2.59 53.46
N THR A 186 -52.02 -1.29 53.36
CA THR A 186 -52.52 -0.45 52.25
C THR A 186 -51.69 -0.76 51.01
N ALA A 187 -52.34 -0.59 49.82
CA ALA A 187 -51.62 -0.71 48.51
C ALA A 187 -50.39 0.24 48.39
N VAL A 188 -50.42 1.38 49.08
CA VAL A 188 -49.32 2.35 49.14
C VAL A 188 -48.12 1.75 49.85
N ALA A 189 -48.29 1.11 51.01
CA ALA A 189 -47.15 0.53 51.76
C ALA A 189 -46.49 -0.65 51.03
N LEU A 190 -47.26 -1.45 50.27
CA LEU A 190 -46.67 -2.46 49.37
C LEU A 190 -45.85 -1.80 48.22
N SER A 191 -46.42 -0.75 47.61
CA SER A 191 -45.76 0.01 46.55
C SER A 191 -44.46 0.62 47.08
N ASP A 192 -44.44 1.22 48.27
CA ASP A 192 -43.27 1.83 48.89
C ASP A 192 -42.19 0.78 49.16
N ALA A 193 -42.53 -0.40 49.65
CA ALA A 193 -41.60 -1.49 49.81
C ALA A 193 -40.99 -1.96 48.50
N GLN A 194 -41.79 -2.04 47.42
CA GLN A 194 -41.30 -2.38 46.08
C GLN A 194 -40.39 -1.32 45.51
N VAL A 195 -40.63 -0.04 45.77
CA VAL A 195 -39.74 1.08 45.37
C VAL A 195 -38.39 0.97 46.10
N ALA A 196 -38.43 0.69 47.44
CA ALA A 196 -37.23 0.53 48.22
C ALA A 196 -36.38 -0.67 47.75
N LYS A 197 -37.03 -1.77 47.37
CA LYS A 197 -36.33 -2.92 46.76
C LYS A 197 -35.63 -2.55 45.44
N ARG A 198 -36.33 -1.86 44.50
CA ARG A 198 -35.74 -1.42 43.25
C ARG A 198 -34.57 -0.48 43.47
N GLN A 199 -34.65 0.41 44.48
CA GLN A 199 -33.52 1.27 44.84
C GLN A 199 -32.32 0.45 45.31
N ALA A 200 -32.52 -0.52 46.23
CA ALA A 200 -31.44 -1.39 46.68
C ALA A 200 -30.83 -2.24 45.57
N GLU A 201 -31.64 -2.71 44.60
CA GLU A 201 -31.14 -3.39 43.41
C GLU A 201 -30.21 -2.48 42.55
N ILE A 202 -30.54 -1.21 42.41
CA ILE A 202 -29.71 -0.23 41.73
C ILE A 202 -28.39 -0.01 42.49
N ASP A 203 -28.47 0.07 43.82
CA ASP A 203 -27.30 0.30 44.67
C ASP A 203 -26.32 -0.90 44.61
N VAL A 204 -26.81 -2.15 44.59
CA VAL A 204 -25.98 -3.34 44.34
C VAL A 204 -25.32 -3.26 42.98
N ARG A 205 -26.07 -2.97 41.93
CA ARG A 205 -25.51 -2.85 40.57
C ARG A 205 -24.45 -1.76 40.48
N SER A 206 -24.66 -0.62 41.15
CA SER A 206 -23.69 0.46 41.21
C SER A 206 -22.39 0.03 41.89
N ALA A 207 -22.51 -0.66 43.03
CA ALA A 207 -21.34 -1.18 43.76
C ALA A 207 -20.56 -2.23 42.93
N GLU A 208 -21.27 -3.12 42.25
CA GLU A 208 -20.68 -4.16 41.39
C GLU A 208 -19.96 -3.52 40.17
N LEU A 209 -20.50 -2.44 39.59
CA LEU A 209 -19.83 -1.70 38.53
C LEU A 209 -18.53 -1.07 39.00
N GLU A 210 -18.51 -0.46 40.19
CA GLU A 210 -17.30 0.14 40.77
C GLU A 210 -16.24 -0.96 41.09
N LEU A 211 -16.67 -2.13 41.58
CA LEU A 211 -15.80 -3.27 41.78
C LEU A 211 -15.26 -3.79 40.42
N GLY A 212 -16.10 -3.86 39.40
CA GLY A 212 -15.72 -4.29 38.05
C GLY A 212 -14.60 -3.45 37.45
N LYS A 213 -14.56 -2.15 37.75
CA LYS A 213 -13.49 -1.22 37.30
C LYS A 213 -12.12 -1.52 37.90
N ARG A 214 -12.07 -2.29 39.00
CA ARG A 214 -10.81 -2.71 39.64
C ARG A 214 -10.11 -3.84 38.90
N THR A 215 -10.78 -4.51 37.98
CA THR A 215 -10.19 -5.55 37.13
C THR A 215 -10.14 -5.09 35.69
N ILE A 216 -8.92 -4.89 35.16
CA ILE A 216 -8.70 -4.54 33.77
C ILE A 216 -8.72 -5.83 32.95
N ARG A 217 -9.58 -5.88 31.90
CA ARG A 217 -9.79 -7.05 31.06
C ARG A 217 -9.43 -6.74 29.59
N ALA A 218 -9.03 -7.77 28.88
CA ALA A 218 -8.80 -7.69 27.43
C ALA A 218 -10.13 -7.46 26.70
N PRO A 219 -10.27 -6.42 25.85
CA PRO A 219 -11.49 -6.11 25.13
C PRO A 219 -11.73 -7.03 23.92
N PHE A 220 -10.69 -7.71 23.43
CA PHE A 220 -10.74 -8.71 22.36
C PHE A 220 -9.56 -9.69 22.51
N ALA A 221 -9.63 -10.80 21.79
CA ALA A 221 -8.53 -11.76 21.75
C ALA A 221 -7.36 -11.23 20.92
N GLY A 222 -6.13 -11.34 21.43
CA GLY A 222 -4.94 -10.84 20.76
C GLY A 222 -3.65 -11.18 21.49
N THR A 223 -2.56 -10.60 21.07
CA THR A 223 -1.26 -10.73 21.74
C THR A 223 -0.95 -9.46 22.52
N ILE A 224 -0.60 -9.63 23.79
CA ILE A 224 -0.24 -8.52 24.67
C ILE A 224 1.21 -8.10 24.43
N GLY A 225 1.45 -6.79 24.31
CA GLY A 225 2.76 -6.21 24.10
C GLY A 225 3.63 -6.17 25.36
N LEU A 226 4.71 -5.41 25.30
CA LEU A 226 5.58 -5.13 26.44
C LEU A 226 4.85 -4.23 27.45
N SER A 227 5.15 -4.43 28.72
CA SER A 227 4.64 -3.62 29.84
C SER A 227 5.72 -3.53 30.90
N ASP A 228 5.86 -2.36 31.48
CA ASP A 228 6.78 -2.10 32.59
C ASP A 228 6.07 -2.16 33.95
N LEU A 229 4.80 -2.60 33.96
CA LEU A 229 3.95 -2.63 35.13
C LEU A 229 4.36 -3.71 36.12
N SER A 230 4.47 -3.33 37.42
CA SER A 230 4.80 -4.23 38.51
C SER A 230 3.72 -4.24 39.58
N VAL A 231 3.64 -5.36 40.33
CA VAL A 231 2.79 -5.43 41.51
C VAL A 231 3.28 -4.42 42.56
N GLY A 232 2.37 -3.65 43.09
CA GLY A 232 2.65 -2.55 44.02
C GLY A 232 2.66 -1.17 43.37
N ASP A 233 2.66 -1.06 42.05
CA ASP A 233 2.60 0.21 41.33
C ASP A 233 1.26 0.90 41.54
N LEU A 234 1.31 2.23 41.69
CA LEU A 234 0.12 3.07 41.67
C LEU A 234 -0.19 3.50 40.25
N VAL A 235 -1.33 3.06 39.69
CA VAL A 235 -1.78 3.39 38.34
C VAL A 235 -2.99 4.33 38.36
N ASN A 236 -3.16 5.08 37.28
CA ASN A 236 -4.31 5.94 37.04
C ASN A 236 -4.72 5.92 35.58
N SER A 237 -5.76 6.65 35.18
CA SER A 237 -6.31 6.66 33.82
C SER A 237 -5.36 7.18 32.72
N SER A 238 -4.23 7.77 33.09
CA SER A 238 -3.18 8.23 32.15
C SER A 238 -2.03 7.21 32.01
N HIS A 239 -2.00 6.18 32.84
CA HIS A 239 -0.95 5.17 32.84
C HIS A 239 -1.28 4.04 31.87
N ALA A 240 -0.53 3.94 30.77
CA ALA A 240 -0.70 2.83 29.83
C ALA A 240 -0.22 1.52 30.48
N ILE A 241 -1.07 0.50 30.52
CA ILE A 241 -0.77 -0.79 31.11
C ILE A 241 -0.02 -1.68 30.10
N ALA A 242 -0.61 -1.92 28.97
CA ALA A 242 -0.06 -2.72 27.88
C ALA A 242 -0.85 -2.46 26.59
N THR A 243 -0.29 -2.82 25.46
CA THR A 243 -1.02 -2.88 24.17
C THR A 243 -1.51 -4.31 23.94
N ILE A 244 -2.67 -4.43 23.31
CA ILE A 244 -3.18 -5.72 22.80
C ILE A 244 -3.39 -5.56 21.30
N ASP A 245 -2.76 -6.43 20.51
CA ASP A 245 -2.81 -6.43 19.06
C ASP A 245 -3.41 -7.75 18.55
N ASP A 246 -4.44 -7.64 17.69
CA ASP A 246 -4.93 -8.75 16.90
C ASP A 246 -4.05 -8.86 15.65
N MET A 247 -3.14 -9.83 15.67
CA MET A 247 -2.17 -10.06 14.61
C MET A 247 -2.57 -11.19 13.65
N THR A 248 -3.78 -11.74 13.75
CA THR A 248 -4.26 -12.82 12.86
C THR A 248 -4.39 -12.33 11.41
N THR A 249 -4.76 -11.07 11.26
CA THR A 249 -4.82 -10.39 9.98
C THR A 249 -4.13 -9.03 10.13
N LEU A 250 -3.31 -8.67 9.16
CA LEU A 250 -2.67 -7.35 9.13
C LEU A 250 -3.28 -6.49 8.04
N THR A 251 -3.47 -5.22 8.34
CA THR A 251 -3.83 -4.20 7.38
C THR A 251 -2.57 -3.44 6.98
N VAL A 252 -2.25 -3.42 5.69
CA VAL A 252 -1.13 -2.67 5.15
C VAL A 252 -1.65 -1.43 4.45
N ALA A 253 -1.28 -0.25 4.97
CA ALA A 253 -1.57 1.02 4.33
C ALA A 253 -0.41 1.39 3.41
N PHE A 254 -0.70 1.65 2.14
CA PHE A 254 0.28 2.02 1.11
C PHE A 254 -0.30 3.04 0.13
N GLN A 255 0.56 3.62 -0.69
CA GLN A 255 0.16 4.67 -1.63
C GLN A 255 0.50 4.27 -3.06
N VAL A 256 -0.41 4.57 -3.99
CA VAL A 256 -0.19 4.36 -5.42
C VAL A 256 -0.31 5.68 -6.16
N PRO A 257 0.40 5.86 -7.30
CA PRO A 257 0.27 7.08 -8.11
C PRO A 257 -1.16 7.29 -8.63
N GLU A 258 -1.60 8.55 -8.74
CA GLU A 258 -2.93 8.95 -9.23
C GLU A 258 -3.32 8.28 -10.56
N ARG A 259 -2.35 8.09 -11.48
CA ARG A 259 -2.59 7.39 -12.76
C ARG A 259 -3.12 5.96 -12.61
N ALA A 260 -2.91 5.33 -11.46
CA ALA A 260 -3.39 3.99 -11.17
C ALA A 260 -4.77 3.97 -10.51
N ALA A 261 -5.30 5.13 -10.08
CA ALA A 261 -6.53 5.22 -9.32
C ALA A 261 -7.74 4.58 -10.02
N ALA A 262 -7.82 4.72 -11.35
CA ALA A 262 -8.91 4.14 -12.13
C ALA A 262 -8.83 2.61 -12.30
N ALA A 263 -7.65 2.03 -12.04
CA ALA A 263 -7.37 0.61 -12.26
C ALA A 263 -7.35 -0.22 -10.97
N VAL A 264 -7.54 0.44 -9.80
CA VAL A 264 -7.58 -0.23 -8.49
C VAL A 264 -8.99 -0.19 -7.92
N SER A 265 -9.40 -1.29 -7.29
CA SER A 265 -10.73 -1.42 -6.70
C SER A 265 -10.69 -2.25 -5.42
N VAL A 266 -11.68 -2.02 -4.55
CA VAL A 266 -11.89 -2.85 -3.36
C VAL A 266 -12.18 -4.29 -3.79
N GLY A 267 -11.57 -5.26 -3.08
CA GLY A 267 -11.67 -6.68 -3.40
C GLY A 267 -10.62 -7.18 -4.41
N GLN A 268 -9.82 -6.30 -5.00
CA GLN A 268 -8.76 -6.70 -5.92
C GLN A 268 -7.65 -7.45 -5.16
N ALA A 269 -7.18 -8.56 -5.76
CA ALA A 269 -6.08 -9.34 -5.22
C ALA A 269 -4.75 -8.57 -5.34
N VAL A 270 -3.95 -8.64 -4.30
CA VAL A 270 -2.62 -8.04 -4.21
C VAL A 270 -1.66 -9.01 -3.55
N ASN A 271 -0.38 -8.86 -3.82
CA ASN A 271 0.66 -9.66 -3.21
C ASN A 271 1.54 -8.79 -2.32
N ALA A 272 1.92 -9.33 -1.18
CA ALA A 272 2.83 -8.67 -0.26
C ALA A 272 4.13 -9.47 -0.11
N THR A 273 5.25 -8.76 -0.07
CA THR A 273 6.56 -9.31 0.26
C THR A 273 7.19 -8.47 1.36
N ALA A 274 7.86 -9.12 2.29
CA ALA A 274 8.62 -8.44 3.34
C ALA A 274 9.96 -9.16 3.53
N ASP A 275 10.98 -8.44 3.96
CA ASP A 275 12.31 -9.02 4.21
C ASP A 275 12.25 -10.14 5.26
N ALA A 276 11.36 -10.00 6.25
CA ALA A 276 11.11 -11.00 7.28
C ALA A 276 10.59 -12.34 6.73
N LEU A 277 10.05 -12.36 5.51
CA LEU A 277 9.50 -13.54 4.87
C LEU A 277 10.52 -14.27 3.97
N ALA A 278 11.80 -13.86 3.96
CA ALA A 278 12.85 -14.42 3.12
C ALA A 278 12.45 -14.56 1.63
N GLY A 279 11.67 -13.58 1.12
CA GLY A 279 11.19 -13.56 -0.27
C GLY A 279 9.88 -14.32 -0.52
N ALA A 280 9.27 -14.91 0.51
CA ALA A 280 7.93 -15.49 0.37
C ALA A 280 6.91 -14.39 0.11
N THR A 281 5.88 -14.74 -0.67
CA THR A 281 4.79 -13.83 -1.03
C THR A 281 3.52 -14.23 -0.30
N ILE A 282 2.86 -13.25 0.31
CA ILE A 282 1.55 -13.43 0.93
C ILE A 282 0.51 -12.79 0.03
N ALA A 283 -0.53 -13.55 -0.32
CA ALA A 283 -1.67 -13.03 -1.05
C ALA A 283 -2.64 -12.32 -0.09
N GLY A 284 -3.16 -11.19 -0.52
CA GLY A 284 -4.13 -10.39 0.21
C GLY A 284 -5.13 -9.72 -0.72
N THR A 285 -5.98 -8.89 -0.17
CA THR A 285 -7.02 -8.17 -0.90
C THR A 285 -7.08 -6.71 -0.49
N ILE A 286 -7.35 -5.81 -1.43
CA ILE A 286 -7.60 -4.40 -1.14
C ILE A 286 -8.91 -4.31 -0.34
N SER A 287 -8.83 -3.81 0.88
CA SER A 287 -9.98 -3.64 1.78
C SER A 287 -10.61 -2.25 1.69
N ALA A 288 -9.79 -1.23 1.41
CA ALA A 288 -10.27 0.14 1.28
C ALA A 288 -9.44 0.93 0.28
N VAL A 289 -10.11 1.87 -0.38
CA VAL A 289 -9.53 2.86 -1.30
C VAL A 289 -9.98 4.22 -0.80
N ASP A 290 -9.04 5.13 -0.56
CA ASP A 290 -9.38 6.49 -0.13
C ASP A 290 -10.19 7.19 -1.23
N SER A 291 -11.11 8.05 -0.84
CA SER A 291 -11.92 8.85 -1.75
C SER A 291 -11.19 10.07 -2.31
N ARG A 292 -9.99 10.37 -1.80
CA ARG A 292 -9.22 11.57 -2.14
C ARG A 292 -7.80 11.21 -2.54
N VAL A 293 -7.31 11.91 -3.58
CA VAL A 293 -5.90 11.93 -3.95
C VAL A 293 -5.21 13.03 -3.15
N ASP A 294 -4.07 12.73 -2.57
CA ASP A 294 -3.22 13.74 -1.93
C ASP A 294 -2.63 14.68 -3.00
N PRO A 295 -2.96 15.97 -2.99
CA PRO A 295 -2.52 16.90 -4.02
C PRO A 295 -1.01 17.21 -3.94
N ALA A 296 -0.36 17.03 -2.79
CA ALA A 296 1.05 17.30 -2.61
C ALA A 296 1.92 16.18 -3.20
N THR A 297 1.52 14.94 -2.99
CA THR A 297 2.28 13.76 -3.44
C THR A 297 1.73 13.16 -4.74
N ARG A 298 0.52 13.55 -5.17
CA ARG A 298 -0.20 12.95 -6.30
C ARG A 298 -0.36 11.44 -6.16
N THR A 299 -0.68 11.00 -4.94
CA THR A 299 -0.89 9.59 -4.62
C THR A 299 -2.27 9.34 -4.03
N LEU A 300 -2.78 8.14 -4.24
CA LEU A 300 -4.00 7.61 -3.66
C LEU A 300 -3.63 6.62 -2.55
N ARG A 301 -4.19 6.79 -1.36
CA ARG A 301 -3.99 5.86 -0.25
C ARG A 301 -4.91 4.66 -0.38
N LEU A 302 -4.34 3.49 -0.19
CA LEU A 302 -5.00 2.20 -0.21
C LEU A 302 -4.72 1.44 1.08
N GLU A 303 -5.64 0.57 1.45
CA GLU A 303 -5.44 -0.40 2.52
C GLU A 303 -5.74 -1.80 1.98
N ALA A 304 -4.86 -2.73 2.28
CA ALA A 304 -5.05 -4.13 1.94
C ALA A 304 -4.89 -5.01 3.17
N GLN A 305 -5.68 -6.08 3.22
CA GLN A 305 -5.65 -7.07 4.29
C GLN A 305 -4.89 -8.30 3.85
N PHE A 306 -4.03 -8.78 4.74
CA PHE A 306 -3.19 -9.95 4.54
C PHE A 306 -3.35 -10.90 5.72
N PRO A 307 -3.58 -12.20 5.49
CA PRO A 307 -3.49 -13.20 6.55
C PRO A 307 -2.06 -13.25 7.10
N ASN A 308 -1.92 -13.47 8.38
CA ASN A 308 -0.62 -13.51 9.05
C ASN A 308 -0.46 -14.80 9.84
N ASP A 309 -0.46 -15.91 9.12
CA ASP A 309 -0.31 -17.22 9.71
C ASP A 309 1.04 -17.35 10.42
N GLY A 310 1.01 -17.83 11.65
CA GLY A 310 2.20 -17.93 12.49
C GLY A 310 2.73 -16.61 13.05
N ASN A 311 2.01 -15.50 12.89
CA ASN A 311 2.37 -14.17 13.42
C ASN A 311 3.79 -13.72 13.04
N VAL A 312 4.22 -14.04 11.81
CA VAL A 312 5.57 -13.71 11.30
C VAL A 312 5.74 -12.22 11.10
N LEU A 313 4.74 -11.58 10.51
CA LEU A 313 4.72 -10.12 10.36
C LEU A 313 4.28 -9.47 11.67
N LYS A 314 4.94 -8.38 12.02
CA LYS A 314 4.61 -7.57 13.20
C LYS A 314 4.05 -6.21 12.78
N PRO A 315 3.11 -5.64 13.53
CA PRO A 315 2.72 -4.23 13.34
C PRO A 315 3.94 -3.31 13.34
N GLY A 316 3.95 -2.33 12.45
CA GLY A 316 5.08 -1.41 12.23
C GLY A 316 6.08 -1.88 11.17
N MET A 317 6.05 -3.13 10.71
CA MET A 317 6.95 -3.59 9.65
C MET A 317 6.63 -2.95 8.29
N ALA A 318 7.69 -2.66 7.53
CA ALA A 318 7.58 -2.26 6.14
C ALA A 318 7.28 -3.49 5.26
N VAL A 319 6.32 -3.35 4.36
CA VAL A 319 5.86 -4.41 3.46
C VAL A 319 5.79 -3.84 2.05
N THR A 320 6.36 -4.53 1.08
CA THR A 320 6.21 -4.18 -0.34
C THR A 320 4.97 -4.85 -0.88
N VAL A 321 4.00 -4.05 -1.31
CA VAL A 321 2.74 -4.51 -1.92
C VAL A 321 2.85 -4.38 -3.42
N SER A 322 2.56 -5.46 -4.14
CA SER A 322 2.49 -5.52 -5.59
C SER A 322 1.03 -5.59 -6.03
N VAL A 323 0.60 -4.58 -6.77
CA VAL A 323 -0.74 -4.49 -7.35
C VAL A 323 -0.64 -4.78 -8.84
N SER A 324 -1.27 -5.86 -9.31
CA SER A 324 -1.34 -6.19 -10.73
C SER A 324 -2.51 -5.45 -11.38
N ILE A 325 -2.20 -4.63 -12.36
CA ILE A 325 -3.21 -3.95 -13.19
C ILE A 325 -3.31 -4.74 -14.49
N PRO A 326 -4.45 -5.36 -14.78
CA PRO A 326 -4.63 -6.07 -16.04
C PRO A 326 -4.47 -5.11 -17.22
N GLY A 327 -3.68 -5.51 -18.20
CA GLY A 327 -3.51 -4.76 -19.45
C GLY A 327 -4.66 -5.00 -20.41
N GLU A 328 -4.89 -4.07 -21.33
CA GLU A 328 -5.75 -4.34 -22.48
C GLU A 328 -5.08 -5.38 -23.39
N PRO A 329 -5.83 -6.39 -23.89
CA PRO A 329 -5.29 -7.32 -24.86
C PRO A 329 -4.87 -6.57 -26.12
N ARG A 330 -3.58 -6.65 -26.45
CA ARG A 330 -2.98 -5.97 -27.60
C ARG A 330 -2.10 -6.93 -28.41
N PRO A 331 -2.04 -6.74 -29.75
CA PRO A 331 -1.14 -7.50 -30.60
C PRO A 331 0.32 -7.29 -30.19
N THR A 332 1.07 -8.38 -30.18
CA THR A 332 2.51 -8.37 -29.95
C THR A 332 3.22 -9.00 -31.14
N VAL A 333 4.34 -8.39 -31.49
CA VAL A 333 5.19 -8.85 -32.60
C VAL A 333 6.64 -8.93 -32.13
N PRO A 334 7.47 -9.83 -32.70
CA PRO A 334 8.90 -9.79 -32.47
C PRO A 334 9.48 -8.43 -32.87
N SER A 335 10.44 -7.92 -32.11
CA SER A 335 11.06 -6.61 -32.40
C SER A 335 11.73 -6.53 -33.78
N LEU A 336 12.16 -7.67 -34.33
CA LEU A 336 12.73 -7.77 -35.66
C LEU A 336 11.71 -7.56 -36.80
N ALA A 337 10.42 -7.83 -36.55
CA ALA A 337 9.35 -7.58 -37.52
C ALA A 337 9.02 -6.09 -37.69
N LEU A 338 9.43 -5.24 -36.74
CA LEU A 338 9.08 -3.84 -36.72
C LEU A 338 10.03 -3.03 -37.63
N GLN A 339 9.45 -2.30 -38.57
CA GLN A 339 10.15 -1.44 -39.51
C GLN A 339 9.74 0.00 -39.35
N TRP A 340 10.57 0.94 -39.85
CA TRP A 340 10.31 2.39 -39.83
C TRP A 340 10.53 2.99 -41.19
N ASP A 341 9.68 3.90 -41.53
CA ASP A 341 9.84 4.78 -42.69
C ASP A 341 9.46 6.23 -42.35
N ARG A 342 9.34 7.08 -43.36
CA ARG A 342 8.95 8.50 -43.19
C ARG A 342 7.50 8.67 -42.69
N GLN A 343 6.69 7.65 -42.78
CA GLN A 343 5.27 7.65 -42.37
C GLN A 343 5.09 7.06 -40.96
N GLY A 344 6.13 6.49 -40.37
CA GLY A 344 6.11 5.91 -39.03
C GLY A 344 6.48 4.43 -38.97
N SER A 345 6.12 3.78 -37.86
CA SER A 345 6.36 2.37 -37.65
C SER A 345 5.31 1.50 -38.35
N PHE A 346 5.76 0.40 -38.91
CA PHE A 346 4.91 -0.57 -39.62
C PHE A 346 5.48 -1.98 -39.52
N VAL A 347 4.68 -2.97 -39.85
CA VAL A 347 5.08 -4.38 -40.06
C VAL A 347 4.62 -4.83 -41.42
N TRP A 348 5.33 -5.83 -42.00
CA TRP A 348 4.88 -6.53 -43.18
C TRP A 348 4.01 -7.70 -42.72
N LYS A 349 2.69 -7.59 -42.97
CA LYS A 349 1.73 -8.68 -42.77
C LYS A 349 1.65 -9.51 -44.01
N VAL A 350 1.66 -10.85 -43.88
CA VAL A 350 1.50 -11.78 -44.96
C VAL A 350 0.03 -12.23 -45.03
N ASP A 351 -0.61 -11.97 -46.14
CA ASP A 351 -1.97 -12.45 -46.42
C ASP A 351 -1.94 -13.39 -47.67
N GLY A 352 -2.17 -14.68 -47.41
CA GLY A 352 -1.86 -15.71 -48.39
C GLY A 352 -0.37 -15.73 -48.72
N ASP A 353 0.00 -15.45 -49.98
CA ASP A 353 1.37 -15.37 -50.47
C ASP A 353 1.82 -13.92 -50.74
N VAL A 354 1.07 -12.92 -50.34
CA VAL A 354 1.31 -11.51 -50.63
C VAL A 354 1.57 -10.75 -49.32
N VAL A 355 2.53 -9.83 -49.34
CA VAL A 355 2.82 -8.96 -48.18
C VAL A 355 2.13 -7.62 -48.31
N HIS A 356 1.59 -7.16 -47.17
CA HIS A 356 0.94 -5.88 -47.05
C HIS A 356 1.60 -5.06 -45.93
N ARG A 357 1.87 -3.79 -46.22
CA ARG A 357 2.39 -2.85 -45.26
C ARG A 357 1.28 -2.47 -44.25
N THR A 358 1.39 -2.88 -43.00
CA THR A 358 0.42 -2.60 -41.98
C THR A 358 1.03 -1.57 -40.98
N PRO A 359 0.52 -0.32 -40.95
CA PRO A 359 1.00 0.66 -40.03
C PRO A 359 0.60 0.28 -38.58
N VAL A 360 1.55 0.44 -37.65
CA VAL A 360 1.35 0.11 -36.24
C VAL A 360 1.93 1.22 -35.35
N ALA A 361 1.30 1.49 -34.22
CA ALA A 361 1.84 2.37 -33.19
C ALA A 361 2.46 1.53 -32.07
N ILE A 362 3.66 1.86 -31.65
CA ILE A 362 4.34 1.15 -30.55
C ILE A 362 3.73 1.60 -29.24
N VAL A 363 3.24 0.65 -28.46
CA VAL A 363 2.69 0.88 -27.10
C VAL A 363 3.74 0.54 -26.04
N GLY A 364 4.50 -0.54 -26.23
CA GLY A 364 5.51 -0.98 -25.26
C GLY A 364 6.52 -1.94 -25.88
N ARG A 365 7.66 -2.11 -25.21
CA ARG A 365 8.71 -3.08 -25.57
C ARG A 365 9.14 -3.86 -24.35
N ARG A 366 9.27 -5.18 -24.48
CA ARG A 366 9.73 -6.07 -23.43
C ARG A 366 10.47 -7.27 -24.03
N SER A 367 11.69 -7.51 -23.58
CA SER A 367 12.43 -8.76 -23.85
C SER A 367 12.37 -9.26 -25.30
N GLY A 368 12.57 -8.38 -26.29
CA GLY A 368 12.56 -8.75 -27.71
C GLY A 368 11.17 -8.81 -28.37
N ILE A 369 10.10 -8.52 -27.62
CA ILE A 369 8.71 -8.43 -28.10
C ILE A 369 8.26 -6.98 -28.05
N VAL A 370 7.48 -6.54 -29.03
CA VAL A 370 6.90 -5.20 -29.09
C VAL A 370 5.38 -5.31 -29.09
N THR A 371 4.75 -4.67 -28.12
CA THR A 371 3.29 -4.48 -28.09
C THR A 371 2.93 -3.33 -29.00
N VAL A 372 2.03 -3.57 -29.93
CA VAL A 372 1.62 -2.59 -30.94
C VAL A 372 0.11 -2.35 -30.91
N ALA A 373 -0.28 -1.16 -31.32
CA ALA A 373 -1.67 -0.84 -31.66
C ALA A 373 -1.78 -0.67 -33.18
N GLY A 374 -2.70 -1.39 -33.81
CA GLY A 374 -2.89 -1.35 -35.25
C GLY A 374 -3.82 -2.46 -35.77
N GLY A 375 -3.94 -2.60 -37.04
CA GLY A 375 -4.86 -3.53 -37.67
C GLY A 375 -4.41 -5.01 -37.70
N LEU A 376 -3.72 -5.48 -36.68
CA LEU A 376 -3.24 -6.86 -36.54
C LEU A 376 -4.20 -7.67 -35.67
N LYS A 377 -4.40 -8.92 -36.05
CA LYS A 377 -5.23 -9.91 -35.36
C LYS A 377 -4.34 -11.06 -34.85
N GLU A 378 -4.84 -11.77 -33.87
CA GLU A 378 -4.19 -12.98 -33.40
C GLU A 378 -4.04 -14.00 -34.56
N GLY A 379 -2.85 -14.59 -34.68
CA GLY A 379 -2.52 -15.53 -35.71
C GLY A 379 -2.10 -14.91 -37.04
N ASP A 380 -2.19 -13.58 -37.23
CA ASP A 380 -1.64 -12.94 -38.42
C ASP A 380 -0.13 -13.25 -38.54
N ALA A 381 0.34 -13.57 -39.74
CA ALA A 381 1.76 -13.80 -39.98
C ALA A 381 2.47 -12.48 -40.29
N VAL A 382 3.51 -12.12 -39.52
CA VAL A 382 4.35 -10.96 -39.81
C VAL A 382 5.76 -11.40 -40.19
N VAL A 383 6.38 -10.68 -41.12
CA VAL A 383 7.72 -10.99 -41.60
C VAL A 383 8.75 -10.53 -40.59
N VAL A 384 9.65 -11.43 -40.20
CA VAL A 384 10.76 -11.20 -39.28
C VAL A 384 12.09 -11.05 -39.99
N GLU A 385 12.31 -11.89 -41.05
CA GLU A 385 13.52 -11.84 -41.87
C GLU A 385 13.21 -11.74 -43.35
N GLY A 386 14.11 -11.17 -44.15
CA GLY A 386 13.93 -10.94 -45.57
C GLY A 386 13.28 -9.58 -45.90
N VAL A 387 13.04 -8.72 -44.92
CA VAL A 387 12.29 -7.46 -45.01
C VAL A 387 12.84 -6.45 -46.02
N LEU A 388 14.17 -6.43 -46.28
CA LEU A 388 14.85 -5.44 -47.14
C LEU A 388 14.45 -5.49 -48.60
N ARG A 389 13.88 -6.61 -49.08
CA ARG A 389 13.48 -6.80 -50.46
C ARG A 389 11.98 -6.67 -50.66
N LEU A 390 11.23 -6.43 -49.61
CA LEU A 390 9.78 -6.35 -49.63
C LEU A 390 9.28 -5.01 -50.15
N ARG A 391 8.23 -5.04 -50.92
CA ARG A 391 7.41 -3.90 -51.33
C ARG A 391 5.95 -4.32 -51.21
N GLU A 392 5.05 -3.37 -51.19
CA GLU A 392 3.63 -3.58 -51.15
C GLU A 392 3.21 -4.49 -52.32
N GLY A 393 2.48 -5.58 -52.00
CA GLY A 393 1.93 -6.48 -52.99
C GLY A 393 2.92 -7.53 -53.55
N VAL A 394 4.14 -7.65 -53.01
CA VAL A 394 5.12 -8.65 -53.49
C VAL A 394 4.72 -10.04 -53.00
N THR A 395 4.85 -11.02 -53.91
CA THR A 395 4.65 -12.44 -53.56
C THR A 395 5.86 -12.98 -52.80
N VAL A 396 5.58 -13.65 -51.69
CA VAL A 396 6.58 -14.23 -50.81
C VAL A 396 6.42 -15.75 -50.70
N MET A 397 7.52 -16.43 -50.41
CA MET A 397 7.53 -17.84 -50.05
C MET A 397 7.94 -17.91 -48.58
N ARG A 398 7.11 -18.55 -47.75
CA ARG A 398 7.40 -18.70 -46.30
C ARG A 398 8.44 -19.79 -46.10
N SER A 399 9.46 -19.49 -45.31
CA SER A 399 10.33 -20.51 -44.75
C SER A 399 9.77 -20.91 -43.39
N ASP A 400 9.30 -22.14 -43.25
CA ASP A 400 8.67 -22.64 -42.04
C ASP A 400 9.67 -22.93 -40.88
N GLU A 401 10.88 -22.41 -40.95
CA GLU A 401 11.91 -22.61 -39.93
C GLU A 401 11.81 -21.64 -38.71
N GLY A 402 10.63 -21.10 -38.43
CA GLY A 402 10.38 -20.22 -37.30
C GLY A 402 9.43 -20.80 -36.24
N GLY A 403 9.43 -22.12 -36.04
CA GLY A 403 8.74 -22.71 -34.90
C GLY A 403 9.35 -22.16 -33.56
N PRO A 404 8.56 -22.06 -32.45
CA PRO A 404 9.07 -21.59 -31.19
C PRO A 404 10.26 -22.45 -30.79
N SER A 405 11.44 -21.81 -30.70
CA SER A 405 12.63 -22.47 -30.16
C SER A 405 12.28 -22.90 -28.74
N THR A 406 11.97 -24.16 -28.55
CA THR A 406 11.95 -24.81 -27.24
C THR A 406 13.28 -24.46 -26.58
N PRO A 407 13.31 -23.88 -25.38
CA PRO A 407 14.57 -23.59 -24.70
C PRO A 407 15.35 -24.89 -24.63
N ALA A 408 16.54 -24.88 -25.20
CA ALA A 408 17.44 -26.02 -25.18
C ALA A 408 17.57 -26.54 -23.76
N LYS A 409 17.07 -27.76 -23.54
CA LYS A 409 17.27 -28.52 -22.31
C LYS A 409 18.77 -28.50 -22.04
N ALA A 410 19.18 -27.85 -20.94
CA ALA A 410 20.55 -27.85 -20.50
C ALA A 410 21.08 -29.29 -20.49
N PRO A 411 22.31 -29.53 -20.98
CA PRO A 411 22.87 -30.87 -20.97
C PRO A 411 22.93 -31.37 -19.53
N ALA A 412 22.35 -32.55 -19.31
CA ALA A 412 22.40 -33.23 -18.03
C ALA A 412 23.87 -33.40 -17.67
N ALA A 413 24.26 -32.90 -16.51
CA ALA A 413 25.58 -33.13 -15.95
C ALA A 413 25.77 -34.64 -15.82
N GLU A 414 26.71 -35.13 -16.59
CA GLU A 414 27.18 -36.51 -16.62
C GLU A 414 27.77 -36.86 -15.26
N GLY A 415 27.36 -37.98 -14.73
CA GLY A 415 27.54 -38.46 -13.38
C GLY A 415 28.97 -38.37 -12.85
N SER A 416 29.13 -37.77 -11.71
CA SER A 416 30.25 -37.97 -10.82
C SER A 416 30.20 -39.40 -10.25
N ARG A 417 31.15 -40.22 -10.65
CA ARG A 417 31.45 -41.55 -10.10
C ARG A 417 31.67 -41.44 -8.58
N PRO A 418 31.17 -42.37 -7.79
CA PRO A 418 31.53 -42.44 -6.38
C PRO A 418 32.97 -42.89 -6.23
N VAL A 419 33.79 -42.07 -5.62
CA VAL A 419 35.14 -42.45 -5.16
C VAL A 419 34.98 -43.34 -3.93
N SER A 420 35.28 -44.62 -4.08
CA SER A 420 35.38 -45.55 -2.97
C SER A 420 36.48 -45.14 -2.01
N SER A 421 36.13 -44.71 -0.81
CA SER A 421 37.06 -44.52 0.31
C SER A 421 37.34 -45.87 0.94
N THR A 422 38.56 -46.36 0.67
CA THR A 422 39.19 -47.49 1.37
C THR A 422 39.51 -47.06 2.80
N ALA A 423 38.92 -47.74 3.75
CA ALA A 423 39.27 -47.66 5.16
C ALA A 423 40.72 -48.10 5.38
N ALA A 424 41.51 -47.27 6.03
CA ALA A 424 42.78 -47.65 6.67
C ALA A 424 42.61 -47.42 8.17
N ASP A 425 42.41 -48.55 8.83
CA ASP A 425 42.59 -48.82 10.23
C ASP A 425 44.02 -48.52 10.66
N ARG A 426 44.23 -47.74 11.76
CA ARG A 426 45.39 -47.84 12.64
C ARG A 426 45.12 -47.26 14.01
N PRO A 427 45.58 -47.96 15.07
CA PRO A 427 45.19 -47.67 16.46
C PRO A 427 46.27 -46.89 17.23
N ARG A 428 45.83 -46.35 18.38
CA ARG A 428 46.56 -46.06 19.63
C ARG A 428 47.61 -44.94 19.67
N GLY A 429 47.39 -44.11 20.61
CA GLY A 429 48.27 -43.22 21.31
C GLY A 429 47.47 -42.31 22.20
#